data_74407673810ab4a08d5aabf65cb1a254
#
_entry.id   74407673810ab4a08d5aabf65cb1a254
#
_cell.length_a   1.000
_cell.length_b   1.000
_cell.length_c   1.000
_cell.angle_alpha   90.00
_cell.angle_beta   90.00
_cell.angle_gamma   90.00
#
_symmetry.space_group_name_H-M   'P 1'
#
loop_
_entity.id
_entity.type
_entity.pdbx_description
1 polymer ?
#
loop_
_entity_poly.entity_id
_entity_poly.type
_entity_poly.pdbx_seq_one_letter_code
_entity_poly.pdbx_strand_id
1 'polypeptide(L)'
;MHALAAVRREIVLRDSCGGRKYLREFTQAFRQYQKALSPEAVDQKINEANIVLIGDYHALAASPRYAASVIEKVSAKRSVVLCLEAVLSRDQGIVESWWRREIGEEELRKRLRFDREWGYEWQPSYDLLSAARDHAEAIYGLDCMPRDDMRRIRSRDRHAAAKVGEARREHPDAAIVVLFGESHLAPEHLPKLIRQNLPDESLLTILQNVDTLYWQAVGEDAAAASIGPDTICVFNSSPLEKYESYRLCLERWNGDDQTDFAPAIYNVIFSLARALGFRLDSPHNGTQPKYLADSLPEVVSVESEDGNPSTLMGECARITRAIETGCRYVPDTNQFFIREFNMPQVAAEAARFLYHACHGLGASGNSNLSIASNTLAHFGSRLLCPEPTQVHCENDAGEELYQSYIAGRTPRSTVRRMFLRG
;
A
#
# COMPACT_ATOMS: atom_id res chain seq x y z
N MET A 1 12.63 -12.80 1.85
CA MET A 1 12.49 -13.53 0.58
C MET A 1 11.63 -14.79 0.64
N HIS A 2 11.71 -15.66 1.65
CA HIS A 2 10.87 -16.87 1.70
C HIS A 2 9.37 -16.59 1.87
N ALA A 3 8.96 -15.66 2.74
CA ALA A 3 7.56 -15.28 2.91
C ALA A 3 6.98 -14.72 1.61
N LEU A 4 7.68 -13.80 0.98
CA LEU A 4 7.29 -13.24 -0.33
C LEU A 4 7.13 -14.32 -1.40
N ALA A 5 8.07 -15.28 -1.48
CA ALA A 5 7.98 -16.39 -2.43
C ALA A 5 6.81 -17.34 -2.12
N ALA A 6 6.41 -17.48 -0.85
CA ALA A 6 5.25 -18.27 -0.47
C ALA A 6 3.95 -17.58 -0.92
N VAL A 7 3.80 -16.29 -0.59
CA VAL A 7 2.62 -15.49 -0.99
C VAL A 7 2.50 -15.41 -2.51
N ARG A 8 3.60 -15.16 -3.23
CA ARG A 8 3.58 -15.18 -4.71
C ARG A 8 3.14 -16.51 -5.29
N ARG A 9 3.56 -17.63 -4.71
CA ARG A 9 3.11 -18.97 -5.17
C ARG A 9 1.62 -19.15 -4.93
N GLU A 10 1.11 -18.73 -3.79
CA GLU A 10 -0.32 -18.80 -3.47
C GLU A 10 -1.15 -17.97 -4.45
N ILE A 11 -0.74 -16.72 -4.72
CA ILE A 11 -1.39 -15.86 -5.71
C ILE A 11 -1.42 -16.50 -7.10
N VAL A 12 -0.26 -17.03 -7.57
CA VAL A 12 -0.19 -17.70 -8.88
C VAL A 12 -1.09 -18.92 -8.96
N LEU A 13 -1.27 -19.66 -7.88
CA LEU A 13 -2.16 -20.82 -7.84
C LEU A 13 -3.65 -20.42 -7.87
N ARG A 14 -4.01 -19.27 -7.27
CA ARG A 14 -5.39 -18.77 -7.21
C ARG A 14 -5.75 -17.87 -8.40
N ASP A 15 -4.78 -17.15 -8.97
CA ASP A 15 -4.97 -16.26 -10.12
C ASP A 15 -4.76 -17.02 -11.45
N SER A 16 -5.84 -17.49 -12.05
CA SER A 16 -5.84 -18.11 -13.38
C SER A 16 -5.40 -17.16 -14.52
N CYS A 17 -5.23 -15.87 -14.22
CA CYS A 17 -4.86 -14.82 -15.17
C CYS A 17 -3.34 -14.59 -15.29
N GLY A 18 -2.50 -15.33 -14.60
CA GLY A 18 -1.05 -15.13 -14.47
C GLY A 18 -0.20 -15.24 -15.74
N GLY A 19 -0.80 -15.42 -16.91
CA GLY A 19 -0.08 -15.51 -18.19
C GLY A 19 -0.23 -14.28 -19.11
N ARG A 20 -0.75 -13.18 -18.63
CA ARG A 20 -1.18 -12.03 -19.43
C ARG A 20 -0.02 -11.35 -20.14
N LYS A 21 -0.19 -11.08 -21.44
CA LYS A 21 0.79 -10.40 -22.31
C LYS A 21 1.24 -9.05 -21.73
N TYR A 22 0.29 -8.23 -21.26
CA TYR A 22 0.56 -6.90 -20.69
C TYR A 22 1.46 -6.96 -19.48
N LEU A 23 1.18 -7.86 -18.55
CA LEU A 23 2.02 -8.06 -17.36
C LEU A 23 3.45 -8.53 -17.72
N ARG A 24 3.57 -9.40 -18.74
CA ARG A 24 4.89 -9.81 -19.22
C ARG A 24 5.66 -8.67 -19.86
N GLU A 25 5.01 -7.88 -20.72
CA GLU A 25 5.62 -6.72 -21.37
C GLU A 25 6.03 -5.66 -20.35
N PHE A 26 5.19 -5.40 -19.34
CA PHE A 26 5.53 -4.55 -18.20
C PHE A 26 6.75 -5.07 -17.44
N THR A 27 6.74 -6.33 -17.03
CA THR A 27 7.86 -6.94 -16.29
C THR A 27 9.16 -6.96 -17.11
N GLN A 28 9.06 -7.10 -18.43
CA GLN A 28 10.23 -7.06 -19.31
C GLN A 28 10.78 -5.65 -19.50
N ALA A 29 9.93 -4.63 -19.56
CA ALA A 29 10.32 -3.25 -19.74
C ALA A 29 11.06 -2.68 -18.53
N PHE A 30 10.71 -3.14 -17.30
CA PHE A 30 11.16 -2.52 -16.06
C PHE A 30 11.98 -3.47 -15.20
N ARG A 31 13.15 -3.88 -15.70
CA ARG A 31 14.05 -4.82 -15.02
C ARG A 31 15.23 -4.19 -14.30
N GLN A 32 15.62 -3.00 -14.71
CA GLN A 32 16.80 -2.31 -14.19
C GLN A 32 16.53 -0.81 -14.12
N TYR A 33 17.15 -0.14 -13.18
CA TYR A 33 17.17 1.31 -13.10
C TYR A 33 18.57 1.86 -13.38
N GLN A 34 18.64 3.15 -13.69
CA GLN A 34 19.88 3.83 -14.06
C GLN A 34 20.59 4.43 -12.84
N LYS A 35 19.82 5.03 -11.93
CA LYS A 35 20.34 5.67 -10.72
C LYS A 35 19.24 5.86 -9.66
N ALA A 36 19.62 5.90 -8.41
CA ALA A 36 18.79 6.34 -7.31
C ALA A 36 18.43 7.82 -7.45
N LEU A 37 17.25 8.22 -6.97
CA LEU A 37 16.77 9.59 -6.95
C LEU A 37 16.47 10.02 -5.53
N SER A 38 16.81 11.28 -5.20
CA SER A 38 16.36 11.90 -3.97
C SER A 38 14.89 12.33 -4.07
N PRO A 39 14.19 12.53 -2.94
CA PRO A 39 12.81 13.05 -2.94
C PRO A 39 12.67 14.37 -3.70
N GLU A 40 13.63 15.27 -3.57
CA GLU A 40 13.64 16.58 -4.26
C GLU A 40 13.74 16.40 -5.78
N ALA A 41 14.55 15.46 -6.26
CA ALA A 41 14.67 15.15 -7.68
C ALA A 41 13.38 14.54 -8.25
N VAL A 42 12.65 13.75 -7.46
CA VAL A 42 11.32 13.24 -7.82
C VAL A 42 10.32 14.38 -7.92
N ASP A 43 10.26 15.25 -6.89
CA ASP A 43 9.37 16.41 -6.84
C ASP A 43 9.65 17.40 -8.00
N GLN A 44 10.92 17.58 -8.36
CA GLN A 44 11.29 18.40 -9.52
C GLN A 44 10.72 17.80 -10.82
N LYS A 45 10.92 16.50 -11.08
CA LYS A 45 10.40 15.84 -12.26
C LYS A 45 8.87 15.91 -12.37
N ILE A 46 8.17 15.73 -11.24
CA ILE A 46 6.70 15.86 -11.16
C ILE A 46 6.26 17.28 -11.54
N ASN A 47 6.95 18.29 -11.01
CA ASN A 47 6.59 19.69 -11.30
C ASN A 47 6.89 20.13 -12.73
N GLU A 48 7.88 19.52 -13.39
CA GLU A 48 8.25 19.81 -14.78
C GLU A 48 7.35 19.11 -15.82
N ALA A 49 6.66 18.05 -15.44
CA ALA A 49 5.82 17.26 -16.34
C ALA A 49 4.42 17.86 -16.48
N ASN A 50 3.92 18.00 -17.71
CA ASN A 50 2.54 18.44 -17.97
C ASN A 50 1.54 17.31 -17.72
N ILE A 51 1.95 16.06 -17.97
CA ILE A 51 1.17 14.87 -17.70
C ILE A 51 1.99 13.95 -16.80
N VAL A 52 1.44 13.59 -15.63
CA VAL A 52 2.03 12.65 -14.69
C VAL A 52 1.19 11.38 -14.68
N LEU A 53 1.71 10.31 -15.26
CA LEU A 53 1.05 9.02 -15.35
C LEU A 53 1.56 8.11 -14.21
N ILE A 54 0.71 7.78 -13.24
CA ILE A 54 1.03 7.02 -12.04
C ILE A 54 0.47 5.61 -12.16
N GLY A 55 1.31 4.60 -11.95
CA GLY A 55 0.92 3.20 -11.96
C GLY A 55 0.15 2.81 -10.71
N ASP A 56 -1.01 2.21 -10.91
CA ASP A 56 -1.87 1.70 -9.85
C ASP A 56 -1.75 0.17 -9.74
N TYR A 57 -1.37 -0.31 -8.57
CA TYR A 57 -1.58 -1.69 -8.18
C TYR A 57 -2.84 -1.73 -7.34
N HIS A 58 -3.97 -1.97 -7.96
CA HIS A 58 -5.33 -1.71 -7.47
C HIS A 58 -5.63 -2.22 -6.04
N ALA A 59 -5.01 -3.34 -5.66
CA ALA A 59 -5.16 -3.90 -4.31
C ALA A 59 -4.34 -3.16 -3.24
N LEU A 60 -3.43 -2.26 -3.63
CA LEU A 60 -2.49 -1.60 -2.73
C LEU A 60 -2.96 -0.18 -2.40
N ALA A 61 -3.41 0.05 -1.19
CA ALA A 61 -3.88 1.36 -0.71
C ALA A 61 -2.83 2.48 -0.85
N ALA A 62 -1.54 2.15 -0.85
CA ALA A 62 -0.46 3.11 -1.07
C ALA A 62 -0.50 3.74 -2.47
N SER A 63 -1.05 3.06 -3.49
CA SER A 63 -1.12 3.57 -4.86
C SER A 63 -2.00 4.83 -4.98
N PRO A 64 -3.27 4.83 -4.62
CA PRO A 64 -4.10 6.04 -4.67
C PRO A 64 -3.65 7.11 -3.65
N ARG A 65 -3.13 6.73 -2.48
CA ARG A 65 -2.60 7.69 -1.50
C ARG A 65 -1.40 8.46 -2.05
N TYR A 66 -0.51 7.80 -2.78
CA TYR A 66 0.60 8.48 -3.45
C TYR A 66 0.10 9.46 -4.50
N ALA A 67 -0.89 9.09 -5.31
CA ALA A 67 -1.50 9.99 -6.28
C ALA A 67 -2.13 11.22 -5.60
N ALA A 68 -2.78 11.06 -4.45
CA ALA A 68 -3.30 12.16 -3.64
C ALA A 68 -2.17 13.12 -3.21
N SER A 69 -1.06 12.59 -2.69
CA SER A 69 0.11 13.40 -2.31
C SER A 69 0.73 14.17 -3.49
N VAL A 70 0.72 13.58 -4.68
CA VAL A 70 1.17 14.26 -5.91
C VAL A 70 0.23 15.40 -6.25
N ILE A 71 -1.08 15.22 -6.17
CA ILE A 71 -2.08 16.27 -6.41
C ILE A 71 -1.87 17.44 -5.45
N GLU A 72 -1.77 17.18 -4.15
CA GLU A 72 -1.51 18.21 -3.12
C GLU A 72 -0.23 19.02 -3.40
N LYS A 73 0.87 18.33 -3.72
CA LYS A 73 2.14 18.97 -4.03
C LYS A 73 2.09 19.83 -5.28
N VAL A 74 1.47 19.34 -6.35
CA VAL A 74 1.39 20.06 -7.63
C VAL A 74 0.43 21.22 -7.53
N SER A 75 -0.70 21.07 -6.84
CA SER A 75 -1.71 22.14 -6.65
C SER A 75 -1.16 23.38 -5.95
N ALA A 76 -0.13 23.21 -5.12
CA ALA A 76 0.56 24.33 -4.49
C ALA A 76 1.29 25.27 -5.48
N LYS A 77 1.50 24.84 -6.75
CA LYS A 77 2.26 25.58 -7.76
C LYS A 77 1.46 25.91 -9.03
N ARG A 78 0.54 25.06 -9.39
CA ARG A 78 -0.29 25.19 -10.61
C ARG A 78 -1.59 24.39 -10.51
N SER A 79 -2.54 24.71 -11.37
CA SER A 79 -3.78 23.94 -11.52
C SER A 79 -3.52 22.45 -11.82
N VAL A 80 -4.39 21.60 -11.31
CA VAL A 80 -4.31 20.13 -11.44
C VAL A 80 -5.65 19.57 -11.87
N VAL A 81 -5.61 18.54 -12.70
CA VAL A 81 -6.76 17.70 -13.07
C VAL A 81 -6.44 16.26 -12.76
N LEU A 82 -7.34 15.56 -12.08
CA LEU A 82 -7.24 14.11 -11.86
C LEU A 82 -7.95 13.33 -12.95
N CYS A 83 -7.28 12.33 -13.50
CA CYS A 83 -7.84 11.35 -14.41
C CYS A 83 -7.70 9.95 -13.78
N LEU A 84 -8.80 9.20 -13.63
CA LEU A 84 -8.85 8.02 -12.77
C LEU A 84 -9.45 6.81 -13.48
N GLU A 85 -8.73 5.67 -13.50
CA GLU A 85 -9.23 4.40 -14.07
C GLU A 85 -10.41 3.83 -13.27
N ALA A 86 -10.41 3.98 -11.94
CA ALA A 86 -11.46 3.43 -11.07
C ALA A 86 -12.86 3.95 -11.44
N VAL A 87 -12.96 5.11 -12.10
CA VAL A 87 -14.20 5.70 -12.59
C VAL A 87 -14.37 5.43 -14.07
N LEU A 88 -15.52 4.87 -14.45
CA LEU A 88 -15.89 4.74 -15.87
C LEU A 88 -16.27 6.10 -16.44
N SER A 89 -15.84 6.41 -17.66
CA SER A 89 -16.15 7.68 -18.31
C SER A 89 -17.67 7.93 -18.51
N ARG A 90 -18.47 6.86 -18.60
CA ARG A 90 -19.94 6.95 -18.65
C ARG A 90 -20.55 7.45 -17.32
N ASP A 91 -19.85 7.28 -16.22
CA ASP A 91 -20.32 7.65 -14.88
C ASP A 91 -19.83 9.06 -14.45
N GLN A 92 -19.26 9.83 -15.39
CA GLN A 92 -18.74 11.19 -15.18
C GLN A 92 -19.74 12.11 -14.48
N GLY A 93 -21.02 12.10 -14.89
CA GLY A 93 -22.06 12.92 -14.28
C GLY A 93 -22.34 12.60 -12.81
N ILE A 94 -22.03 11.37 -12.36
CA ILE A 94 -22.16 10.96 -10.93
C ILE A 94 -21.04 11.64 -10.13
N VAL A 95 -19.79 11.59 -10.65
CA VAL A 95 -18.65 12.27 -10.03
C VAL A 95 -18.86 13.77 -9.97
N GLU A 96 -19.41 14.39 -11.01
CA GLU A 96 -19.73 15.80 -11.02
C GLU A 96 -20.79 16.19 -10.01
N SER A 97 -21.84 15.37 -9.83
CA SER A 97 -22.84 15.61 -8.78
C SER A 97 -22.25 15.54 -7.39
N TRP A 98 -21.33 14.58 -7.14
CA TRP A 98 -20.60 14.52 -5.89
C TRP A 98 -19.64 15.71 -5.73
N TRP A 99 -18.95 16.08 -6.79
CA TRP A 99 -18.06 17.25 -6.80
C TRP A 99 -18.81 18.51 -6.37
N ARG A 100 -19.99 18.73 -6.91
CA ARG A 100 -20.89 19.85 -6.55
C ARG A 100 -21.58 19.69 -5.18
N ARG A 101 -21.25 18.61 -4.43
CA ARG A 101 -21.86 18.29 -3.13
C ARG A 101 -23.38 18.03 -3.18
N GLU A 102 -23.90 17.65 -4.33
CA GLU A 102 -25.31 17.27 -4.52
C GLU A 102 -25.60 15.88 -3.95
N ILE A 103 -24.59 15.01 -3.90
CA ILE A 103 -24.64 13.67 -3.29
C ILE A 103 -23.46 13.48 -2.32
N GLY A 104 -23.68 12.66 -1.29
CA GLY A 104 -22.66 12.27 -0.31
C GLY A 104 -21.82 11.07 -0.75
N GLU A 105 -20.91 10.65 0.13
CA GLU A 105 -19.98 9.54 -0.10
C GLU A 105 -20.70 8.22 -0.40
N GLU A 106 -21.63 7.81 0.46
CA GLU A 106 -22.36 6.55 0.31
C GLU A 106 -23.14 6.49 -1.02
N GLU A 107 -23.77 7.59 -1.40
CA GLU A 107 -24.51 7.68 -2.64
C GLU A 107 -23.57 7.66 -3.86
N LEU A 108 -22.39 8.29 -3.77
CA LEU A 108 -21.34 8.21 -4.77
C LEU A 108 -20.90 6.75 -4.98
N ARG A 109 -20.51 6.06 -3.90
CA ARG A 109 -20.08 4.64 -3.92
C ARG A 109 -21.13 3.75 -4.56
N LYS A 110 -22.38 3.92 -4.13
CA LYS A 110 -23.54 3.16 -4.60
C LYS A 110 -23.81 3.41 -6.10
N ARG A 111 -23.85 4.67 -6.54
CA ARG A 111 -24.15 5.01 -7.95
C ARG A 111 -23.05 4.61 -8.90
N LEU A 112 -21.79 4.72 -8.49
CA LEU A 112 -20.65 4.19 -9.22
C LEU A 112 -20.65 2.65 -9.25
N ARG A 113 -21.47 2.01 -8.43
CA ARG A 113 -21.45 0.55 -8.25
C ARG A 113 -20.04 0.05 -7.93
N PHE A 114 -19.29 0.84 -7.14
CA PHE A 114 -17.85 0.71 -6.97
C PHE A 114 -17.44 -0.71 -6.54
N ASP A 115 -18.12 -1.29 -5.58
CA ASP A 115 -17.83 -2.63 -5.05
C ASP A 115 -17.97 -3.73 -6.12
N ARG A 116 -18.86 -3.55 -7.08
CA ARG A 116 -19.10 -4.49 -8.18
C ARG A 116 -18.23 -4.21 -9.40
N GLU A 117 -18.10 -2.95 -9.79
CA GLU A 117 -17.46 -2.55 -11.05
C GLU A 117 -15.93 -2.40 -10.89
N TRP A 118 -15.47 -2.04 -9.69
CA TRP A 118 -14.05 -1.93 -9.34
C TRP A 118 -13.57 -3.08 -8.45
N GLY A 119 -14.26 -3.35 -7.33
CA GLY A 119 -14.07 -4.54 -6.50
C GLY A 119 -12.87 -4.46 -5.54
N TYR A 120 -12.19 -3.33 -5.47
CA TYR A 120 -11.09 -3.07 -4.52
C TYR A 120 -11.58 -2.21 -3.36
N GLU A 121 -10.70 -1.90 -2.41
CA GLU A 121 -11.05 -1.10 -1.24
C GLU A 121 -11.53 0.32 -1.62
N TRP A 122 -12.65 0.72 -1.03
CA TRP A 122 -13.26 2.02 -1.29
C TRP A 122 -12.46 3.18 -0.69
N GLN A 123 -12.06 3.06 0.59
CA GLN A 123 -11.51 4.18 1.35
C GLN A 123 -10.28 4.83 0.70
N PRO A 124 -9.27 4.09 0.23
CA PRO A 124 -8.11 4.71 -0.45
C PRO A 124 -8.49 5.46 -1.72
N SER A 125 -9.49 4.97 -2.46
CA SER A 125 -10.01 5.63 -3.66
C SER A 125 -10.82 6.88 -3.30
N TYR A 126 -11.59 6.84 -2.22
CA TYR A 126 -12.35 7.97 -1.74
C TYR A 126 -11.45 9.08 -1.17
N ASP A 127 -10.38 8.70 -0.47
CA ASP A 127 -9.36 9.65 0.02
C ASP A 127 -8.74 10.41 -1.16
N LEU A 128 -8.41 9.72 -2.26
CA LEU A 128 -7.90 10.35 -3.48
C LEU A 128 -8.93 11.28 -4.12
N LEU A 129 -10.19 10.85 -4.24
CA LEU A 129 -11.26 11.68 -4.78
C LEU A 129 -11.46 12.94 -3.92
N SER A 130 -11.41 12.80 -2.60
CA SER A 130 -11.55 13.92 -1.66
C SER A 130 -10.38 14.89 -1.76
N ALA A 131 -9.15 14.39 -1.81
CA ALA A 131 -7.96 15.23 -2.05
C ALA A 131 -8.06 15.97 -3.39
N ALA A 132 -8.54 15.29 -4.44
CA ALA A 132 -8.73 15.93 -5.73
C ALA A 132 -9.82 17.02 -5.67
N ARG A 133 -10.93 16.80 -4.96
CA ARG A 133 -11.96 17.82 -4.81
C ARG A 133 -11.47 19.08 -4.08
N ASP A 134 -10.53 18.90 -3.15
CA ASP A 134 -9.98 20.01 -2.36
C ASP A 134 -8.84 20.75 -3.09
N HIS A 135 -8.14 20.08 -4.02
CA HIS A 135 -6.90 20.58 -4.62
C HIS A 135 -6.89 20.63 -6.16
N ALA A 136 -7.80 19.96 -6.86
CA ALA A 136 -7.83 19.94 -8.32
C ALA A 136 -9.00 20.79 -8.87
N GLU A 137 -8.98 21.06 -10.20
CA GLU A 137 -10.04 21.76 -10.90
C GLU A 137 -11.14 20.82 -11.39
N ALA A 138 -10.78 19.58 -11.69
CA ALA A 138 -11.71 18.57 -12.21
C ALA A 138 -11.22 17.14 -11.95
N ILE A 139 -12.18 16.19 -12.04
CA ILE A 139 -11.91 14.75 -12.07
C ILE A 139 -12.54 14.15 -13.33
N TYR A 140 -11.77 13.36 -14.07
CA TYR A 140 -12.23 12.62 -15.25
C TYR A 140 -12.17 11.11 -15.02
N GLY A 141 -13.28 10.43 -15.29
CA GLY A 141 -13.29 8.97 -15.42
C GLY A 141 -12.65 8.53 -16.74
N LEU A 142 -11.66 7.67 -16.68
CA LEU A 142 -10.89 7.27 -17.86
C LEU A 142 -11.32 5.96 -18.48
N ASP A 143 -11.93 5.07 -17.73
CA ASP A 143 -12.12 3.70 -18.18
C ASP A 143 -13.42 3.48 -18.95
N CYS A 144 -13.48 2.37 -19.67
CA CYS A 144 -14.67 1.92 -20.39
C CYS A 144 -14.88 0.41 -20.27
N MET A 145 -16.13 0.00 -20.40
CA MET A 145 -16.50 -1.43 -20.36
C MET A 145 -16.23 -2.16 -21.69
N PRO A 146 -16.03 -3.46 -21.64
CA PRO A 146 -15.90 -4.33 -20.45
C PRO A 146 -14.47 -4.33 -19.89
N ARG A 147 -14.35 -4.38 -18.58
CA ARG A 147 -13.06 -4.45 -17.88
C ARG A 147 -12.45 -5.85 -17.90
N ASP A 148 -13.27 -6.88 -17.88
CA ASP A 148 -12.89 -8.29 -17.77
C ASP A 148 -12.46 -8.92 -19.12
N ASP A 149 -12.78 -8.30 -20.27
CA ASP A 149 -12.33 -8.79 -21.56
C ASP A 149 -10.91 -8.32 -21.91
N MET A 150 -9.94 -9.15 -21.58
CA MET A 150 -8.53 -8.89 -21.86
C MET A 150 -8.19 -8.71 -23.35
N ARG A 151 -9.03 -9.16 -24.26
CA ARG A 151 -8.85 -8.91 -25.71
C ARG A 151 -9.09 -7.46 -26.06
N ARG A 152 -9.80 -6.73 -25.22
CA ARG A 152 -10.13 -5.31 -25.38
C ARG A 152 -9.20 -4.35 -24.62
N ILE A 153 -8.17 -4.84 -23.94
CA ILE A 153 -7.26 -4.03 -23.15
C ILE A 153 -6.66 -2.86 -23.95
N ARG A 154 -6.30 -3.08 -25.24
CA ARG A 154 -5.82 -2.03 -26.12
C ARG A 154 -6.87 -0.99 -26.49
N SER A 155 -8.16 -1.36 -26.51
CA SER A 155 -9.23 -0.38 -26.76
C SER A 155 -9.46 0.48 -25.54
N ARG A 156 -9.27 -0.07 -24.33
CA ARG A 156 -9.29 0.69 -23.08
C ARG A 156 -8.15 1.71 -23.05
N ASP A 157 -6.92 1.32 -23.41
CA ASP A 157 -5.79 2.26 -23.50
C ASP A 157 -6.07 3.41 -24.48
N ARG A 158 -6.64 3.11 -25.66
CA ARG A 158 -7.01 4.16 -26.64
C ARG A 158 -8.10 5.09 -26.09
N HIS A 159 -9.09 4.52 -25.41
CA HIS A 159 -10.15 5.29 -24.77
C HIS A 159 -9.58 6.20 -23.68
N ALA A 160 -8.75 5.67 -22.78
CA ALA A 160 -8.10 6.44 -21.73
C ALA A 160 -7.22 7.56 -22.32
N ALA A 161 -6.39 7.27 -23.33
CA ALA A 161 -5.57 8.29 -23.99
C ALA A 161 -6.41 9.38 -24.66
N ALA A 162 -7.57 9.05 -25.25
CA ALA A 162 -8.49 10.03 -25.82
C ALA A 162 -9.10 10.93 -24.74
N LYS A 163 -9.47 10.35 -23.56
CA LYS A 163 -10.00 11.09 -22.40
C LYS A 163 -8.94 12.01 -21.78
N VAL A 164 -7.69 11.58 -21.70
CA VAL A 164 -6.58 12.47 -21.28
C VAL A 164 -6.43 13.64 -22.26
N GLY A 165 -6.58 13.39 -23.56
CA GLY A 165 -6.58 14.46 -24.58
C GLY A 165 -7.79 15.40 -24.48
N GLU A 166 -8.94 14.92 -24.05
CA GLU A 166 -10.12 15.74 -23.74
C GLU A 166 -9.86 16.65 -22.55
N ALA A 167 -9.36 16.07 -21.43
CA ALA A 167 -8.99 16.81 -20.24
C ALA A 167 -7.95 17.91 -20.54
N ARG A 168 -6.93 17.62 -21.37
CA ARG A 168 -5.94 18.61 -21.81
C ARG A 168 -6.55 19.77 -22.59
N ARG A 169 -7.51 19.50 -23.48
CA ARG A 169 -8.18 20.55 -24.25
C ARG A 169 -9.05 21.47 -23.41
N GLU A 170 -9.71 20.90 -22.39
CA GLU A 170 -10.57 21.65 -21.46
C GLU A 170 -9.75 22.41 -20.39
N HIS A 171 -8.57 21.89 -20.04
CA HIS A 171 -7.67 22.46 -19.04
C HIS A 171 -6.25 22.62 -19.60
N PRO A 172 -6.02 23.57 -20.51
CA PRO A 172 -4.74 23.67 -21.25
C PRO A 172 -3.53 23.98 -20.36
N ASP A 173 -3.72 24.66 -19.26
CA ASP A 173 -2.64 25.10 -18.35
C ASP A 173 -2.45 24.19 -17.12
N ALA A 174 -3.39 23.26 -16.87
CA ALA A 174 -3.34 22.40 -15.70
C ALA A 174 -2.34 21.24 -15.87
N ALA A 175 -1.74 20.78 -14.78
CA ALA A 175 -1.09 19.48 -14.76
C ALA A 175 -2.15 18.38 -14.77
N ILE A 176 -1.98 17.38 -15.62
CA ILE A 176 -2.88 16.23 -15.64
C ILE A 176 -2.23 15.08 -14.89
N VAL A 177 -2.80 14.69 -13.74
CA VAL A 177 -2.39 13.53 -12.96
C VAL A 177 -3.30 12.37 -13.32
N VAL A 178 -2.71 11.29 -13.80
CA VAL A 178 -3.42 10.09 -14.25
C VAL A 178 -3.06 8.93 -13.33
N LEU A 179 -4.04 8.31 -12.68
CA LEU A 179 -3.85 7.05 -11.96
C LEU A 179 -4.48 5.90 -12.77
N PHE A 180 -3.64 4.98 -13.23
CA PHE A 180 -4.06 3.89 -14.11
C PHE A 180 -3.27 2.61 -13.84
N GLY A 181 -3.89 1.44 -14.05
CA GLY A 181 -3.30 0.14 -13.75
C GLY A 181 -1.88 -0.02 -14.27
N GLU A 182 -0.95 -0.43 -13.40
CA GLU A 182 0.49 -0.46 -13.68
C GLU A 182 0.85 -1.25 -14.95
N SER A 183 0.13 -2.32 -15.27
CA SER A 183 0.39 -3.13 -16.47
C SER A 183 0.19 -2.38 -17.79
N HIS A 184 -0.63 -1.32 -17.76
CA HIS A 184 -0.88 -0.44 -18.90
C HIS A 184 0.25 0.58 -19.15
N LEU A 185 1.20 0.70 -18.21
CA LEU A 185 2.27 1.70 -18.26
C LEU A 185 3.54 1.22 -18.95
N ALA A 186 3.55 0.00 -19.51
CA ALA A 186 4.65 -0.40 -20.38
C ALA A 186 4.79 0.61 -21.55
N PRO A 187 6.01 0.94 -22.00
CA PRO A 187 6.26 2.03 -22.95
C PRO A 187 5.44 1.97 -24.23
N GLU A 188 5.10 0.76 -24.72
CA GLU A 188 4.35 0.50 -25.94
C GLU A 188 2.82 0.56 -25.78
N HIS A 189 2.33 0.80 -24.57
CA HIS A 189 0.90 0.83 -24.25
C HIS A 189 0.38 2.27 -24.07
N LEU A 190 -0.28 2.55 -22.95
CA LEU A 190 -0.89 3.85 -22.66
C LEU A 190 0.09 5.04 -22.83
N PRO A 191 1.35 4.98 -22.33
CA PRO A 191 2.29 6.08 -22.52
C PRO A 191 2.54 6.44 -23.99
N LYS A 192 2.65 5.42 -24.86
CA LYS A 192 2.82 5.64 -26.31
C LYS A 192 1.61 6.34 -26.93
N LEU A 193 0.41 5.92 -26.56
CA LEU A 193 -0.83 6.48 -27.09
C LEU A 193 -1.03 7.94 -26.64
N ILE A 194 -0.68 8.25 -25.38
CA ILE A 194 -0.72 9.63 -24.90
C ILE A 194 0.27 10.50 -25.68
N ARG A 195 1.53 10.07 -25.87
CA ARG A 195 2.52 10.81 -26.68
C ARG A 195 2.09 10.99 -28.15
N GLN A 196 1.39 10.01 -28.70
CA GLN A 196 0.85 10.13 -30.08
C GLN A 196 -0.27 11.15 -30.16
N ASN A 197 -1.14 11.22 -29.16
CA ASN A 197 -2.26 12.15 -29.13
C ASN A 197 -1.84 13.58 -28.73
N LEU A 198 -0.80 13.69 -27.92
CA LEU A 198 -0.32 14.92 -27.31
C LEU A 198 1.22 15.01 -27.44
N PRO A 199 1.75 15.17 -28.67
CA PRO A 199 3.19 15.08 -28.94
C PRO A 199 4.02 16.20 -28.30
N ASP A 200 3.41 17.36 -28.05
CA ASP A 200 4.08 18.54 -27.50
C ASP A 200 4.07 18.55 -25.95
N GLU A 201 3.41 17.57 -25.32
CA GLU A 201 3.30 17.50 -23.87
C GLU A 201 4.42 16.69 -23.24
N SER A 202 4.98 17.23 -22.14
CA SER A 202 5.92 16.47 -21.32
C SER A 202 5.18 15.42 -20.49
N LEU A 203 5.53 14.13 -20.67
CA LEU A 203 4.94 13.01 -19.97
C LEU A 203 5.95 12.38 -19.02
N LEU A 204 5.65 12.34 -17.73
CA LEU A 204 6.36 11.55 -16.73
C LEU A 204 5.55 10.30 -16.37
N THR A 205 6.18 9.13 -16.45
CA THR A 205 5.61 7.87 -15.95
C THR A 205 6.21 7.53 -14.60
N ILE A 206 5.38 7.35 -13.60
CA ILE A 206 5.76 6.96 -12.24
C ILE A 206 5.24 5.56 -11.98
N LEU A 207 6.14 4.62 -11.82
CA LEU A 207 5.83 3.27 -11.36
C LEU A 207 5.90 3.23 -9.83
N GLN A 208 5.14 2.32 -9.23
CA GLN A 208 5.13 2.14 -7.79
C GLN A 208 5.55 0.71 -7.42
N ASN A 209 6.58 0.59 -6.58
CA ASN A 209 6.96 -0.67 -5.92
C ASN A 209 7.16 -1.84 -6.90
N VAL A 210 7.86 -1.61 -8.03
CA VAL A 210 8.21 -2.68 -8.96
C VAL A 210 9.25 -3.59 -8.29
N ASP A 211 8.89 -4.84 -8.06
CA ASP A 211 9.67 -5.80 -7.25
C ASP A 211 11.15 -5.86 -7.62
N THR A 212 11.42 -6.03 -8.93
CA THR A 212 12.79 -6.17 -9.41
C THR A 212 13.64 -4.93 -9.10
N LEU A 213 13.04 -3.75 -9.21
CA LEU A 213 13.69 -2.47 -8.94
C LEU A 213 13.84 -2.23 -7.44
N TYR A 214 12.80 -2.59 -6.66
CA TYR A 214 12.84 -2.49 -5.20
C TYR A 214 14.03 -3.25 -4.60
N TRP A 215 14.21 -4.52 -5.02
CA TRP A 215 15.30 -5.34 -4.48
C TRP A 215 16.68 -4.88 -4.91
N GLN A 216 16.81 -4.17 -6.02
CA GLN A 216 18.06 -3.54 -6.43
C GLN A 216 18.32 -2.28 -5.58
N ALA A 217 17.28 -1.52 -5.26
CA ALA A 217 17.38 -0.24 -4.55
C ALA A 217 17.54 -0.35 -3.03
N VAL A 218 17.09 -1.45 -2.41
CA VAL A 218 17.16 -1.68 -0.95
C VAL A 218 18.58 -1.57 -0.38
N GLY A 219 19.61 -1.87 -1.19
CA GLY A 219 21.02 -1.70 -0.78
C GLY A 219 21.53 -0.26 -0.83
N GLU A 220 20.81 0.65 -1.49
CA GLU A 220 21.20 2.04 -1.73
C GLU A 220 20.39 3.05 -0.90
N ASP A 221 19.47 2.54 -0.06
CA ASP A 221 18.52 3.37 0.75
C ASP A 221 17.76 4.40 -0.10
N ALA A 222 17.38 4.01 -1.31
CA ALA A 222 16.77 4.88 -2.28
C ALA A 222 15.24 4.88 -2.16
N ALA A 223 14.65 6.05 -1.93
CA ALA A 223 13.19 6.24 -1.95
C ALA A 223 12.60 6.14 -3.37
N ALA A 224 13.41 6.37 -4.40
CA ALA A 224 13.01 6.29 -5.80
C ALA A 224 14.21 5.99 -6.71
N ALA A 225 13.90 5.53 -7.93
CA ALA A 225 14.90 5.22 -8.95
C ALA A 225 14.49 5.74 -10.32
N SER A 226 15.46 6.25 -11.10
CA SER A 226 15.26 6.62 -12.51
C SER A 226 15.46 5.40 -13.41
N ILE A 227 14.47 5.09 -14.23
CA ILE A 227 14.53 4.00 -15.22
C ILE A 227 14.92 4.58 -16.58
N GLY A 228 14.51 5.82 -16.85
CA GLY A 228 14.76 6.54 -18.07
C GLY A 228 14.58 8.05 -17.88
N PRO A 229 14.65 8.85 -18.94
CA PRO A 229 14.43 10.29 -18.83
C PRO A 229 13.03 10.64 -18.31
N ASP A 230 12.02 9.90 -18.77
CA ASP A 230 10.60 10.15 -18.52
C ASP A 230 9.95 9.07 -17.66
N THR A 231 10.73 8.20 -17.03
CA THR A 231 10.19 7.10 -16.22
C THR A 231 10.97 6.95 -14.93
N ILE A 232 10.26 6.94 -13.82
CA ILE A 232 10.81 6.70 -12.48
C ILE A 232 10.02 5.60 -11.77
N CYS A 233 10.61 4.99 -10.77
CA CYS A 233 9.93 4.10 -9.84
C CYS A 233 10.08 4.64 -8.43
N VAL A 234 8.97 4.78 -7.70
CA VAL A 234 8.97 5.15 -6.28
C VAL A 234 8.75 3.91 -5.43
N PHE A 235 9.33 3.91 -4.24
CA PHE A 235 9.25 2.80 -3.29
C PHE A 235 8.52 3.25 -2.02
N ASN A 236 7.20 3.30 -2.11
CA ASN A 236 6.30 3.76 -1.06
C ASN A 236 5.57 2.62 -0.34
N SER A 237 5.95 1.39 -0.62
CA SER A 237 5.46 0.19 0.03
C SER A 237 6.46 -0.96 -0.18
N SER A 238 6.33 -2.01 0.60
CA SER A 238 7.15 -3.22 0.43
C SER A 238 6.49 -4.20 -0.55
N PRO A 239 7.29 -5.06 -1.23
CA PRO A 239 6.73 -6.15 -2.04
C PRO A 239 5.87 -7.12 -1.23
N LEU A 240 6.12 -7.29 0.06
CA LEU A 240 5.28 -8.12 0.93
C LEU A 240 3.88 -7.50 1.08
N GLU A 241 3.79 -6.21 1.37
CA GLU A 241 2.52 -5.48 1.47
C GLU A 241 1.73 -5.59 0.16
N LYS A 242 2.39 -5.33 -0.97
CA LYS A 242 1.80 -5.41 -2.31
C LYS A 242 1.15 -6.78 -2.56
N TYR A 243 1.82 -7.86 -2.23
CA TYR A 243 1.29 -9.21 -2.45
C TYR A 243 0.26 -9.64 -1.42
N GLU A 244 0.42 -9.27 -0.16
CA GLU A 244 -0.58 -9.57 0.86
C GLU A 244 -1.90 -8.84 0.58
N SER A 245 -1.85 -7.58 0.17
CA SER A 245 -3.04 -6.83 -0.24
C SER A 245 -3.80 -7.53 -1.37
N TYR A 246 -3.07 -8.04 -2.38
CA TYR A 246 -3.72 -8.77 -3.47
C TYR A 246 -4.27 -10.14 -3.04
N ARG A 247 -3.56 -10.85 -2.17
CA ARG A 247 -4.03 -12.12 -1.61
C ARG A 247 -5.36 -11.94 -0.88
N LEU A 248 -5.47 -10.90 -0.06
CA LEU A 248 -6.71 -10.56 0.65
C LEU A 248 -7.86 -10.20 -0.31
N CYS A 249 -7.56 -9.49 -1.40
CA CYS A 249 -8.56 -9.24 -2.44
C CYS A 249 -9.05 -10.53 -3.11
N LEU A 250 -8.15 -11.48 -3.41
CA LEU A 250 -8.52 -12.76 -4.00
C LEU A 250 -9.43 -13.58 -3.06
N GLU A 251 -9.20 -13.56 -1.76
CA GLU A 251 -10.05 -14.22 -0.77
C GLU A 251 -11.46 -13.61 -0.77
N ARG A 252 -11.55 -12.28 -0.71
CA ARG A 252 -12.83 -11.56 -0.77
C ARG A 252 -13.61 -11.86 -2.05
N TRP A 253 -12.95 -11.91 -3.21
CA TRP A 253 -13.63 -12.19 -4.49
C TRP A 253 -14.08 -13.64 -4.64
N ASN A 254 -13.44 -14.58 -3.96
CA ASN A 254 -13.83 -15.99 -3.98
C ASN A 254 -15.03 -16.29 -3.09
N GLY A 255 -15.62 -15.29 -2.42
CA GLY A 255 -16.85 -15.43 -1.65
C GLY A 255 -16.65 -16.01 -0.26
N ASP A 256 -15.43 -15.98 0.27
CA ASP A 256 -15.19 -16.17 1.69
C ASP A 256 -15.76 -14.94 2.42
N ASP A 257 -16.96 -15.08 2.96
CA ASP A 257 -17.65 -14.00 3.72
C ASP A 257 -16.84 -13.56 4.95
N GLN A 258 -15.84 -14.34 5.37
CA GLN A 258 -14.87 -13.99 6.40
C GLN A 258 -13.45 -14.03 5.83
N THR A 259 -12.86 -12.87 5.63
CA THR A 259 -11.45 -12.77 5.23
C THR A 259 -10.56 -13.34 6.33
N ASP A 260 -9.83 -14.42 6.05
CA ASP A 260 -8.84 -14.97 6.96
C ASP A 260 -7.55 -14.15 6.93
N PHE A 261 -7.35 -13.29 7.93
CA PHE A 261 -6.15 -12.48 8.08
C PHE A 261 -4.97 -13.24 8.69
N ALA A 262 -5.16 -14.43 9.27
CA ALA A 262 -4.11 -15.15 9.98
C ALA A 262 -2.87 -15.43 9.12
N PRO A 263 -2.99 -15.92 7.87
CA PRO A 263 -1.82 -16.12 7.01
C PRO A 263 -1.02 -14.84 6.74
N ALA A 264 -1.71 -13.70 6.52
CA ALA A 264 -1.04 -12.42 6.29
C ALA A 264 -0.27 -11.95 7.53
N ILE A 265 -0.90 -12.01 8.69
CA ILE A 265 -0.28 -11.63 9.98
C ILE A 265 0.92 -12.52 10.27
N TYR A 266 0.80 -13.84 10.10
CA TYR A 266 1.91 -14.77 10.32
C TYR A 266 3.08 -14.52 9.36
N ASN A 267 2.80 -14.19 8.10
CA ASN A 267 3.85 -13.82 7.14
C ASN A 267 4.59 -12.56 7.58
N VAL A 268 3.90 -11.56 8.13
CA VAL A 268 4.52 -10.34 8.66
C VAL A 268 5.38 -10.68 9.89
N ILE A 269 4.87 -11.46 10.85
CA ILE A 269 5.61 -11.92 12.03
C ILE A 269 6.88 -12.66 11.60
N PHE A 270 6.78 -13.63 10.70
CA PHE A 270 7.94 -14.39 10.22
C PHE A 270 8.93 -13.54 9.44
N SER A 271 8.46 -12.56 8.65
CA SER A 271 9.33 -11.65 7.90
C SER A 271 10.13 -10.78 8.86
N LEU A 272 9.50 -10.21 9.86
CA LEU A 272 10.14 -9.40 10.89
C LEU A 272 11.13 -10.25 11.73
N ALA A 273 10.73 -11.44 12.17
CA ALA A 273 11.59 -12.35 12.90
C ALA A 273 12.87 -12.70 12.10
N ARG A 274 12.74 -12.98 10.81
CA ARG A 274 13.89 -13.25 9.92
C ARG A 274 14.76 -12.01 9.71
N ALA A 275 14.16 -10.85 9.50
CA ALA A 275 14.89 -9.58 9.38
C ALA A 275 15.74 -9.31 10.62
N LEU A 276 15.24 -9.63 11.80
CA LEU A 276 15.94 -9.49 13.08
C LEU A 276 16.89 -10.67 13.42
N GLY A 277 16.88 -11.74 12.61
CA GLY A 277 17.75 -12.91 12.78
C GLY A 277 17.30 -13.87 13.87
N PHE A 278 16.00 -13.88 14.17
CA PHE A 278 15.42 -14.97 14.97
C PHE A 278 15.39 -16.25 14.12
N ARG A 279 15.72 -17.38 14.74
CA ARG A 279 15.56 -18.71 14.13
C ARG A 279 14.17 -19.22 14.49
N LEU A 280 13.40 -19.61 13.46
CA LEU A 280 12.02 -20.05 13.63
C LEU A 280 11.92 -21.55 13.99
N ASP A 281 12.99 -22.29 13.73
CA ASP A 281 13.06 -23.77 13.68
C ASP A 281 14.07 -24.40 14.65
N SER A 282 14.65 -23.64 15.56
CA SER A 282 15.71 -24.18 16.45
C SER A 282 15.17 -24.50 17.85
N PRO A 283 15.24 -25.76 18.32
CA PRO A 283 15.02 -26.06 19.72
C PRO A 283 16.23 -25.60 20.56
N HIS A 284 15.97 -24.80 21.56
CA HIS A 284 16.81 -24.49 22.71
C HIS A 284 18.20 -23.87 22.55
N ASN A 285 18.26 -22.58 22.85
CA ASN A 285 19.43 -21.96 23.45
C ASN A 285 19.03 -20.79 24.37
N GLY A 286 18.07 -20.93 25.26
CA GLY A 286 17.80 -19.98 26.34
C GLY A 286 17.54 -18.50 26.01
N THR A 287 17.77 -18.11 24.76
CA THR A 287 17.79 -16.72 24.25
C THR A 287 16.81 -16.46 23.12
N GLN A 288 15.92 -17.40 22.83
CA GLN A 288 14.89 -17.26 21.79
C GLN A 288 13.54 -17.73 22.32
N PRO A 289 12.42 -17.17 21.83
CA PRO A 289 11.11 -17.71 22.18
C PRO A 289 11.12 -19.21 21.85
N LYS A 290 10.82 -20.02 22.86
CA LYS A 290 10.58 -21.44 22.68
C LYS A 290 9.45 -21.56 21.66
N TYR A 291 9.76 -22.01 20.44
CA TYR A 291 8.72 -22.25 19.44
C TYR A 291 7.91 -21.02 19.04
N LEU A 292 8.48 -20.13 18.22
CA LEU A 292 7.69 -19.03 17.65
C LEU A 292 6.42 -19.56 16.93
N ALA A 293 6.53 -20.72 16.30
CA ALA A 293 5.40 -21.38 15.64
C ALA A 293 4.30 -21.82 16.63
N ASP A 294 4.69 -22.32 17.82
CA ASP A 294 3.75 -22.76 18.84
C ASP A 294 3.21 -21.59 19.68
N SER A 295 3.79 -20.41 19.55
CA SER A 295 3.42 -19.19 20.27
C SER A 295 2.67 -18.18 19.42
N LEU A 296 2.35 -18.52 18.15
CA LEU A 296 1.63 -17.60 17.28
C LEU A 296 0.31 -17.16 17.91
N PRO A 297 -0.07 -15.88 17.74
CA PRO A 297 -1.30 -15.37 18.31
C PRO A 297 -2.50 -15.97 17.60
N GLU A 298 -3.59 -16.16 18.33
CA GLU A 298 -4.90 -16.36 17.73
C GLU A 298 -5.33 -15.09 17.01
N VAL A 299 -5.70 -15.18 15.73
CA VAL A 299 -6.17 -14.03 14.96
C VAL A 299 -7.68 -13.98 15.01
N VAL A 300 -8.21 -12.85 15.47
CA VAL A 300 -9.64 -12.61 15.64
C VAL A 300 -10.04 -11.47 14.71
N SER A 301 -10.83 -11.78 13.69
CA SER A 301 -11.44 -10.78 12.80
C SER A 301 -12.55 -10.04 13.54
N VAL A 302 -12.51 -8.71 13.51
CA VAL A 302 -13.52 -7.85 14.13
C VAL A 302 -14.38 -7.27 13.03
N GLU A 303 -15.62 -7.73 12.94
CA GLU A 303 -16.61 -7.17 12.01
C GLU A 303 -17.09 -5.81 12.54
N SER A 304 -17.35 -4.88 11.63
CA SER A 304 -18.05 -3.64 11.95
C SER A 304 -19.54 -3.95 12.15
N GLU A 305 -19.92 -4.41 13.32
CA GLU A 305 -21.35 -4.51 13.65
C GLU A 305 -21.92 -3.11 13.90
N ASP A 306 -22.93 -2.76 13.12
CA ASP A 306 -23.96 -1.77 13.46
C ASP A 306 -24.83 -2.33 14.61
N GLY A 307 -24.29 -2.43 15.82
CA GLY A 307 -25.03 -3.08 16.89
C GLY A 307 -24.43 -2.95 18.30
N ASN A 308 -24.94 -1.98 19.02
CA ASN A 308 -25.09 -1.86 20.48
C ASN A 308 -23.94 -2.39 21.39
N PRO A 309 -23.12 -1.50 21.96
CA PRO A 309 -21.93 -1.82 22.74
C PRO A 309 -22.18 -2.31 24.19
N SER A 310 -23.40 -2.74 24.55
CA SER A 310 -23.77 -2.92 25.96
C SER A 310 -23.48 -4.29 26.59
N THR A 311 -22.88 -5.27 25.88
CA THR A 311 -22.69 -6.63 26.41
C THR A 311 -21.25 -7.07 26.69
N LEU A 312 -20.22 -6.23 26.46
CA LEU A 312 -18.81 -6.63 26.51
C LEU A 312 -17.93 -5.65 27.32
N MET A 313 -18.30 -5.32 28.56
CA MET A 313 -17.68 -4.21 29.30
C MET A 313 -16.19 -4.39 29.73
N GLY A 314 -15.55 -5.51 29.53
CA GLY A 314 -14.11 -5.70 29.82
C GLY A 314 -13.27 -5.96 28.56
N GLU A 315 -13.82 -6.61 27.55
CA GLU A 315 -13.22 -6.82 26.22
C GLU A 315 -13.40 -5.59 25.32
N CYS A 316 -14.45 -4.80 25.53
CA CYS A 316 -14.81 -3.64 24.72
C CYS A 316 -13.70 -2.61 24.54
N ALA A 317 -12.94 -2.24 25.57
CA ALA A 317 -11.90 -1.21 25.44
C ALA A 317 -10.71 -1.68 24.57
N ARG A 318 -10.45 -2.99 24.54
CA ARG A 318 -9.37 -3.60 23.74
C ARG A 318 -9.81 -3.75 22.28
N ILE A 319 -11.04 -4.18 22.07
CA ILE A 319 -11.71 -4.27 20.76
C ILE A 319 -11.93 -2.88 20.18
N THR A 320 -12.41 -1.91 20.97
CA THR A 320 -12.59 -0.52 20.52
C THR A 320 -11.30 0.08 19.97
N ARG A 321 -10.16 -0.17 20.64
CA ARG A 321 -8.87 0.34 20.15
C ARG A 321 -8.36 -0.40 18.91
N ALA A 322 -8.69 -1.67 18.74
CA ALA A 322 -8.44 -2.40 17.49
C ALA A 322 -9.31 -1.87 16.34
N ILE A 323 -10.53 -1.47 16.64
CA ILE A 323 -11.46 -0.84 15.69
C ILE A 323 -10.94 0.54 15.25
N GLU A 324 -10.42 1.34 16.17
CA GLU A 324 -9.86 2.68 15.89
C GLU A 324 -8.55 2.63 15.09
N THR A 325 -7.69 1.65 15.33
CA THR A 325 -6.34 1.55 14.74
C THR A 325 -6.22 0.52 13.61
N GLY A 326 -7.30 -0.18 13.26
CA GLY A 326 -7.29 -1.25 12.25
C GLY A 326 -6.88 -2.62 12.78
N CYS A 327 -5.89 -2.71 13.69
CA CYS A 327 -5.52 -3.96 14.38
C CYS A 327 -4.83 -3.72 15.72
N ARG A 328 -4.83 -4.77 16.57
CA ARG A 328 -4.18 -4.74 17.90
C ARG A 328 -3.78 -6.12 18.38
N TYR A 329 -2.53 -6.28 18.83
CA TYR A 329 -2.09 -7.45 19.59
C TYR A 329 -2.32 -7.25 21.08
N VAL A 330 -2.90 -8.26 21.74
CA VAL A 330 -3.18 -8.30 23.19
C VAL A 330 -2.34 -9.40 23.83
N PRO A 331 -1.28 -9.06 24.59
CA PRO A 331 -0.34 -10.03 25.14
C PRO A 331 -0.97 -10.97 26.17
N ASP A 332 -1.92 -10.47 26.97
CA ASP A 332 -2.55 -11.23 28.08
C ASP A 332 -3.30 -12.47 27.61
N THR A 333 -3.95 -12.36 26.44
CA THR A 333 -4.73 -13.43 25.83
C THR A 333 -4.03 -14.08 24.64
N ASN A 334 -2.87 -13.54 24.23
CA ASN A 334 -2.16 -13.91 23.00
C ASN A 334 -3.05 -13.84 21.76
N GLN A 335 -3.85 -12.78 21.65
CA GLN A 335 -4.77 -12.58 20.54
C GLN A 335 -4.39 -11.38 19.70
N PHE A 336 -4.60 -11.50 18.40
CA PHE A 336 -4.39 -10.44 17.42
C PHE A 336 -5.75 -10.05 16.82
N PHE A 337 -6.32 -8.96 17.30
CA PHE A 337 -7.58 -8.42 16.77
C PHE A 337 -7.30 -7.63 15.52
N ILE A 338 -8.08 -7.85 14.47
CA ILE A 338 -7.94 -7.14 13.20
C ILE A 338 -9.30 -6.87 12.57
N ARG A 339 -9.49 -5.62 12.14
CA ARG A 339 -10.63 -5.17 11.35
C ARG A 339 -10.25 -5.01 9.87
N GLU A 340 -9.10 -4.40 9.64
CA GLU A 340 -8.57 -4.17 8.30
C GLU A 340 -7.06 -4.39 8.28
N PHE A 341 -6.55 -4.86 7.15
CA PHE A 341 -5.12 -5.08 6.97
C PHE A 341 -4.42 -3.79 6.55
N ASN A 342 -3.66 -3.22 7.48
CA ASN A 342 -2.77 -2.10 7.23
C ASN A 342 -1.34 -2.53 7.58
N MET A 343 -0.44 -2.61 6.60
CA MET A 343 0.89 -3.20 6.80
C MET A 343 1.71 -2.50 7.89
N PRO A 344 1.83 -1.14 7.94
CA PRO A 344 2.54 -0.46 9.00
C PRO A 344 2.03 -0.80 10.41
N GLN A 345 0.71 -0.85 10.55
CA GLN A 345 0.08 -1.18 11.83
C GLN A 345 0.26 -2.66 12.19
N VAL A 346 0.04 -3.55 11.23
CA VAL A 346 0.27 -5.00 11.44
C VAL A 346 1.73 -5.26 11.77
N ALA A 347 2.69 -4.59 11.12
CA ALA A 347 4.12 -4.72 11.42
C ALA A 347 4.47 -4.21 12.82
N ALA A 348 3.85 -3.12 13.29
CA ALA A 348 4.01 -2.61 14.64
C ALA A 348 3.48 -3.62 15.68
N GLU A 349 2.29 -4.16 15.47
CA GLU A 349 1.69 -5.14 16.38
C GLU A 349 2.40 -6.51 16.32
N ALA A 350 2.94 -6.91 15.15
CA ALA A 350 3.81 -8.08 15.01
C ALA A 350 5.11 -7.92 15.81
N ALA A 351 5.70 -6.72 15.84
CA ALA A 351 6.87 -6.44 16.65
C ALA A 351 6.54 -6.50 18.15
N ARG A 352 5.36 -6.00 18.56
CA ARG A 352 4.86 -6.19 19.95
C ARG A 352 4.72 -7.66 20.31
N PHE A 353 4.12 -8.45 19.42
CA PHE A 353 4.02 -9.89 19.60
C PHE A 353 5.41 -10.52 19.80
N LEU A 354 6.36 -10.24 18.89
CA LEU A 354 7.73 -10.79 19.00
C LEU A 354 8.40 -10.41 20.32
N TYR A 355 8.23 -9.17 20.76
CA TYR A 355 8.75 -8.71 22.04
C TYR A 355 8.17 -9.49 23.21
N HIS A 356 6.84 -9.61 23.29
CA HIS A 356 6.16 -10.37 24.36
C HIS A 356 6.44 -11.87 24.29
N ALA A 357 6.53 -12.45 23.10
CA ALA A 357 6.91 -13.85 22.91
C ALA A 357 8.32 -14.15 23.44
N CYS A 358 9.24 -13.16 23.36
CA CYS A 358 10.59 -13.28 23.95
C CYS A 358 10.62 -13.20 25.47
N HIS A 359 9.65 -12.52 26.11
CA HIS A 359 9.61 -12.28 27.56
C HIS A 359 8.65 -13.20 28.31
N GLY A 360 7.91 -14.03 27.61
CA GLY A 360 6.80 -14.82 28.14
C GLY A 360 5.47 -14.09 28.02
N LEU A 361 4.48 -14.80 27.48
CA LEU A 361 3.12 -14.30 27.33
C LEU A 361 2.51 -14.03 28.71
N GLY A 362 1.89 -12.87 28.90
CA GLY A 362 1.26 -12.48 30.17
C GLY A 362 2.11 -11.59 31.09
N ALA A 363 3.28 -11.13 30.66
CA ALA A 363 4.15 -10.24 31.47
C ALA A 363 3.67 -8.75 31.48
N SER A 364 2.39 -8.49 31.36
CA SER A 364 1.81 -7.15 31.34
C SER A 364 1.61 -6.58 32.74
N GLY A 365 2.44 -5.65 33.14
CA GLY A 365 2.32 -4.91 34.41
C GLY A 365 3.47 -3.95 34.69
N ASN A 366 4.53 -3.99 33.90
CA ASN A 366 5.69 -3.14 34.10
C ASN A 366 5.73 -2.00 33.08
N SER A 367 5.72 -0.74 33.56
CA SER A 367 5.75 0.47 32.71
C SER A 367 6.96 0.51 31.76
N ASN A 368 8.10 -0.04 32.18
CA ASN A 368 9.32 -0.10 31.36
C ASN A 368 9.15 -1.06 30.18
N LEU A 369 8.43 -2.18 30.34
CA LEU A 369 8.10 -3.10 29.25
C LEU A 369 7.20 -2.44 28.22
N SER A 370 6.30 -1.57 28.64
CA SER A 370 5.44 -0.81 27.73
C SER A 370 6.22 0.17 26.85
N ILE A 371 7.22 0.87 27.40
CA ILE A 371 8.06 1.81 26.64
C ILE A 371 8.90 1.05 25.62
N ALA A 372 9.61 -0.01 26.04
CA ALA A 372 10.42 -0.83 25.14
C ALA A 372 9.57 -1.47 24.02
N SER A 373 8.40 -2.00 24.37
CA SER A 373 7.45 -2.57 23.41
C SER A 373 6.99 -1.54 22.37
N ASN A 374 6.71 -0.30 22.78
CA ASN A 374 6.31 0.78 21.87
C ASN A 374 7.46 1.20 20.94
N THR A 375 8.67 1.34 21.48
CA THR A 375 9.87 1.65 20.69
C THR A 375 10.14 0.59 19.62
N LEU A 376 10.06 -0.69 20.02
CA LEU A 376 10.28 -1.80 19.09
C LEU A 376 9.12 -2.01 18.11
N ALA A 377 7.90 -1.64 18.48
CA ALA A 377 6.75 -1.62 17.58
C ALA A 377 6.96 -0.59 16.45
N HIS A 378 7.34 0.64 16.81
CA HIS A 378 7.68 1.66 15.81
C HIS A 378 8.84 1.20 14.91
N PHE A 379 9.93 0.72 15.50
CA PHE A 379 11.06 0.18 14.75
C PHE A 379 10.65 -0.93 13.77
N GLY A 380 9.83 -1.90 14.22
CA GLY A 380 9.35 -2.99 13.38
C GLY A 380 8.47 -2.52 12.22
N SER A 381 7.60 -1.54 12.48
CA SER A 381 6.82 -0.88 11.43
C SER A 381 7.73 -0.23 10.40
N ARG A 382 8.72 0.58 10.81
CA ARG A 382 9.68 1.25 9.92
C ARG A 382 10.57 0.26 9.17
N LEU A 383 10.91 -0.88 9.76
CA LEU A 383 11.74 -1.90 9.12
C LEU A 383 11.04 -2.59 7.94
N LEU A 384 9.73 -2.80 8.03
CA LEU A 384 8.92 -3.40 6.96
C LEU A 384 8.28 -2.36 6.04
N CYS A 385 8.05 -1.14 6.54
CA CYS A 385 7.46 -0.02 5.81
C CYS A 385 8.34 1.22 6.01
N PRO A 386 9.37 1.42 5.18
CA PRO A 386 10.39 2.48 5.37
C PRO A 386 9.85 3.92 5.27
N GLU A 387 8.65 4.14 4.74
CA GLU A 387 8.11 5.49 4.58
C GLU A 387 7.50 6.08 5.86
N PRO A 388 7.80 7.36 6.18
CA PRO A 388 7.36 7.98 7.44
C PRO A 388 5.87 8.33 7.49
N THR A 389 5.17 8.38 6.37
CA THR A 389 3.84 9.01 6.25
C THR A 389 2.66 8.21 6.83
N GLN A 390 2.87 7.00 7.37
CA GLN A 390 1.77 6.15 7.80
C GLN A 390 1.90 5.54 9.20
N VAL A 391 2.89 5.91 9.98
CA VAL A 391 3.08 5.33 11.32
C VAL A 391 2.20 6.06 12.32
N HIS A 392 1.07 5.46 12.71
CA HIS A 392 0.19 5.95 13.77
C HIS A 392 0.78 5.93 15.19
N CYS A 393 2.04 5.54 15.34
CA CYS A 393 2.78 5.56 16.59
C CYS A 393 3.98 6.49 16.44
N GLU A 394 3.80 7.77 16.68
CA GLU A 394 4.94 8.66 16.88
C GLU A 394 5.73 8.17 18.10
N ASN A 395 6.94 7.71 17.87
CA ASN A 395 7.85 7.27 18.90
C ASN A 395 9.28 7.64 18.51
N ASP A 396 9.75 8.77 19.03
CA ASP A 396 11.07 9.34 18.72
C ASP A 396 12.19 8.33 18.94
N ALA A 397 12.15 7.56 20.03
CA ALA A 397 13.16 6.55 20.34
C ALA A 397 13.15 5.39 19.33
N GLY A 398 11.98 5.03 18.82
CA GLY A 398 11.84 4.01 17.76
C GLY A 398 12.36 4.50 16.42
N GLU A 399 12.12 5.76 16.08
CA GLU A 399 12.66 6.37 14.87
C GLU A 399 14.18 6.55 14.94
N GLU A 400 14.72 7.01 16.06
CA GLU A 400 16.16 7.10 16.28
C GLU A 400 16.84 5.72 16.16
N LEU A 401 16.21 4.68 16.72
CA LEU A 401 16.68 3.30 16.60
C LEU A 401 16.71 2.85 15.13
N TYR A 402 15.64 3.12 14.39
CA TYR A 402 15.55 2.79 12.96
C TYR A 402 16.62 3.53 12.16
N GLN A 403 16.75 4.83 12.31
CA GLN A 403 17.76 5.64 11.62
C GLN A 403 19.19 5.19 11.95
N SER A 404 19.44 4.82 13.21
CA SER A 404 20.74 4.28 13.62
C SER A 404 21.03 2.90 13.02
N TYR A 405 19.98 2.10 12.86
CA TYR A 405 20.06 0.76 12.25
C TYR A 405 20.36 0.84 10.75
N ILE A 406 19.61 1.62 9.98
CA ILE A 406 19.84 1.77 8.54
C ILE A 406 21.18 2.43 8.22
N ALA A 407 21.65 3.34 9.08
CA ALA A 407 22.98 3.96 8.98
C ALA A 407 24.13 3.02 9.40
N GLY A 408 23.84 1.75 9.72
CA GLY A 408 24.83 0.77 10.15
C GLY A 408 25.47 1.03 11.51
N ARG A 409 25.00 2.04 12.28
CA ARG A 409 25.53 2.37 13.60
C ARG A 409 25.05 1.40 14.68
N THR A 410 23.84 0.88 14.53
CA THR A 410 23.28 -0.14 15.45
C THR A 410 23.23 -1.49 14.74
N PRO A 411 24.08 -2.47 15.15
CA PRO A 411 24.09 -3.80 14.53
C PRO A 411 22.79 -4.56 14.79
N ARG A 412 22.38 -5.42 13.85
CA ARG A 412 21.24 -6.32 13.95
C ARG A 412 21.22 -7.13 15.25
N SER A 413 22.40 -7.59 15.71
CA SER A 413 22.54 -8.34 16.97
C SER A 413 22.17 -7.49 18.19
N THR A 414 22.38 -6.18 18.13
CA THR A 414 21.99 -5.25 19.22
C THR A 414 20.47 -5.09 19.24
N VAL A 415 19.85 -4.82 18.10
CA VAL A 415 18.38 -4.73 18.01
C VAL A 415 17.73 -6.03 18.48
N ARG A 416 18.22 -7.17 17.99
CA ARG A 416 17.73 -8.48 18.46
C ARG A 416 17.85 -8.65 19.98
N ARG A 417 18.93 -8.16 20.61
CA ARG A 417 19.08 -8.18 22.07
C ARG A 417 18.04 -7.34 22.78
N MET A 418 17.60 -6.22 22.21
CA MET A 418 16.53 -5.39 22.77
C MET A 418 15.20 -6.15 22.82
N PHE A 419 14.87 -6.93 21.78
CA PHE A 419 13.73 -7.85 21.82
C PHE A 419 13.85 -8.94 22.90
N LEU A 420 15.08 -9.37 23.23
CA LEU A 420 15.31 -10.48 24.17
C LEU A 420 15.46 -10.05 25.62
N ARG A 421 15.75 -8.78 25.91
CA ARG A 421 16.12 -8.31 27.26
C ARG A 421 15.21 -7.22 27.81
N GLY A 422 14.39 -6.59 26.96
CA GLY A 422 13.55 -5.44 27.32
C GLY A 422 14.35 -4.17 27.46
#